data_7b821d61b84f301f6504953ac028b55a
#
_entry.id   7b821d61b84f301f6504953ac028b55a
#
_cell.length_a   1.000
_cell.length_b   1.000
_cell.length_c   1.000
_cell.angle_alpha   90.00
_cell.angle_beta   90.00
_cell.angle_gamma   90.00
#
_symmetry.space_group_name_H-M   'P 1'
#
loop_
_entity.id
_entity.type
_entity.pdbx_description
1 polymer ?
#
loop_
_entity_poly.entity_id
_entity_poly.type
_entity_poly.pdbx_seq_one_letter_code
_entity_poly.pdbx_strand_id
1 'polypeptide(L)'
;YMIESSLTVHDEILQKELSSNADDKMKNIVTTIQREQNRIIRNEEAHVLIIQGVAGSGKTSIALHRIAYLLYTLKGNISSKDILIISPNKVFGDYISNVLPELGEESVPETSMEQILSGVLENKYKYQNFFEQITELLEKTSSDFIERIKYKSSFEFISQLDKFILYMENNYFKAAEVKLTRHITIPEIGRAHVNS
;
A
#
# COMPACT_ATOMS: atom_id res chain seq x y z
N TYR A 1 3.17 48.97 -7.47
CA TYR A 1 4.00 47.82 -7.09
C TYR A 1 3.06 46.74 -6.58
N MET A 2 2.90 45.74 -7.39
CA MET A 2 2.11 44.54 -7.01
C MET A 2 3.10 43.59 -6.34
N ILE A 3 2.99 43.40 -5.03
CA ILE A 3 3.75 42.38 -4.30
C ILE A 3 2.94 41.08 -4.50
N GLU A 4 3.36 40.26 -5.41
CA GLU A 4 2.89 38.89 -5.51
C GLU A 4 3.34 38.14 -4.26
N SER A 5 2.44 38.02 -3.29
CA SER A 5 2.63 37.14 -2.15
C SER A 5 2.48 35.70 -2.64
N SER A 6 3.55 34.90 -2.57
CA SER A 6 3.52 33.46 -2.82
C SER A 6 2.70 32.65 -1.80
N LEU A 7 1.91 33.34 -0.99
CA LEU A 7 1.05 32.82 0.09
C LEU A 7 -0.41 33.05 -0.30
N THR A 8 -0.87 32.38 -1.36
CA THR A 8 -2.32 32.33 -1.64
C THR A 8 -2.91 31.20 -0.81
N VAL A 9 -3.49 31.54 0.33
CA VAL A 9 -4.34 30.64 1.10
C VAL A 9 -5.69 30.63 0.39
N HIS A 10 -5.98 29.57 -0.38
CA HIS A 10 -7.23 29.43 -1.13
C HIS A 10 -8.39 28.87 -0.29
N ASP A 11 -8.21 28.66 0.99
CA ASP A 11 -9.25 28.20 1.88
C ASP A 11 -9.98 29.39 2.51
N GLU A 12 -11.16 29.70 1.98
CA GLU A 12 -12.00 30.82 2.47
C GLU A 12 -12.37 30.69 3.95
N ILE A 13 -12.55 29.45 4.45
CA ILE A 13 -12.85 29.17 5.85
C ILE A 13 -11.64 29.52 6.70
N LEU A 14 -10.47 29.14 6.26
CA LEU A 14 -9.22 29.41 6.95
C LEU A 14 -8.84 30.91 6.91
N GLN A 15 -9.10 31.58 5.76
CA GLN A 15 -8.95 33.04 5.69
C GLN A 15 -9.87 33.75 6.66
N LYS A 16 -11.10 33.28 6.82
CA LYS A 16 -12.08 33.83 7.76
C LYS A 16 -11.66 33.61 9.22
N GLU A 17 -11.17 32.41 9.56
CA GLU A 17 -10.64 32.08 10.89
C GLU A 17 -9.34 32.87 11.19
N LEU A 18 -8.44 33.02 10.21
CA LEU A 18 -7.22 33.80 10.35
C LEU A 18 -7.47 35.31 10.42
N SER A 19 -8.61 35.80 9.89
CA SER A 19 -8.99 37.22 9.99
C SER A 19 -9.68 37.56 11.30
N SER A 20 -10.23 36.59 12.03
CA SER A 20 -10.83 36.78 13.33
C SER A 20 -9.77 36.67 14.42
N ASN A 21 -9.47 37.75 15.13
CA ASN A 21 -8.73 37.91 16.39
C ASN A 21 -7.71 36.81 16.83
N ALA A 22 -7.14 36.04 15.90
CA ALA A 22 -6.10 35.09 16.22
C ALA A 22 -4.77 35.82 16.48
N ASP A 23 -4.09 35.48 17.57
CA ASP A 23 -2.75 35.96 17.90
C ASP A 23 -1.81 35.77 16.69
N ASP A 24 -0.96 36.75 16.41
CA ASP A 24 -0.01 36.72 15.27
C ASP A 24 0.89 35.47 15.30
N LYS A 25 1.17 34.93 16.48
CA LYS A 25 1.88 33.66 16.64
C LYS A 25 1.09 32.49 16.07
N MET A 26 -0.23 32.43 16.31
CA MET A 26 -1.08 31.35 15.79
C MET A 26 -1.17 31.45 14.26
N LYS A 27 -1.32 32.63 13.69
CA LYS A 27 -1.29 32.85 12.23
C LYS A 27 0.00 32.36 11.59
N ASN A 28 1.15 32.67 12.21
CA ASN A 28 2.46 32.21 11.75
C ASN A 28 2.60 30.68 11.79
N ILE A 29 2.12 30.03 12.84
CA ILE A 29 2.13 28.56 12.97
C ILE A 29 1.31 27.91 11.87
N VAL A 30 0.06 28.34 11.69
CA VAL A 30 -0.85 27.78 10.66
C VAL A 30 -0.26 27.98 9.26
N THR A 31 0.26 29.18 8.96
CA THR A 31 0.88 29.47 7.66
C THR A 31 2.12 28.59 7.41
N THR A 32 2.92 28.33 8.43
CA THR A 32 4.11 27.49 8.30
C THR A 32 3.74 26.02 8.07
N ILE A 33 2.76 25.50 8.81
CA ILE A 33 2.25 24.15 8.61
C ILE A 33 1.72 23.97 7.20
N GLN A 34 0.92 24.90 6.68
CA GLN A 34 0.39 24.84 5.34
C GLN A 34 1.46 24.93 4.26
N ARG A 35 2.51 25.72 4.47
CA ARG A 35 3.64 25.80 3.55
C ARG A 35 4.35 24.45 3.41
N GLU A 36 4.60 23.76 4.52
CA GLU A 36 5.21 22.44 4.52
C GLU A 36 4.31 21.40 3.87
N GLN A 37 3.02 21.42 4.17
CA GLN A 37 2.05 20.55 3.53
C GLN A 37 2.00 20.76 2.01
N ASN A 38 1.93 22.01 1.55
CA ASN A 38 1.94 22.35 0.14
C ASN A 38 3.23 21.90 -0.58
N ARG A 39 4.38 21.98 0.09
CA ARG A 39 5.64 21.48 -0.44
C ARG A 39 5.60 19.98 -0.69
N ILE A 40 5.00 19.23 0.23
CA ILE A 40 4.82 17.77 0.08
C ILE A 40 3.84 17.44 -1.04
N ILE A 41 2.72 18.14 -1.09
CA ILE A 41 1.67 17.95 -2.10
C ILE A 41 2.23 18.16 -3.51
N ARG A 42 3.02 19.21 -3.72
CA ARG A 42 3.55 19.61 -5.03
C ARG A 42 4.90 18.99 -5.41
N ASN A 43 5.40 18.05 -4.63
CA ASN A 43 6.66 17.40 -4.96
C ASN A 43 6.47 16.39 -6.11
N GLU A 44 6.91 16.72 -7.32
CA GLU A 44 6.81 15.87 -8.51
C GLU A 44 8.06 14.99 -8.73
N GLU A 45 9.17 15.30 -8.06
CA GLU A 45 10.46 14.64 -8.31
C GLU A 45 10.63 13.33 -7.52
N ALA A 46 9.93 13.18 -6.40
CA ALA A 46 10.12 12.03 -5.52
C ALA A 46 9.47 10.76 -6.08
N HIS A 47 10.27 9.77 -6.45
CA HIS A 47 9.79 8.43 -6.80
C HIS A 47 9.13 7.70 -5.61
N VAL A 48 9.63 7.96 -4.39
CA VAL A 48 9.07 7.43 -3.14
C VAL A 48 8.94 8.58 -2.15
N LEU A 49 7.76 8.72 -1.56
CA LEU A 49 7.48 9.74 -0.56
C LEU A 49 6.92 9.08 0.70
N ILE A 50 7.59 9.27 1.82
CA ILE A 50 7.15 8.78 3.14
C ILE A 50 6.67 9.98 3.96
N ILE A 51 5.39 9.97 4.36
CA ILE A 51 4.78 11.02 5.17
C ILE A 51 4.67 10.52 6.61
N GLN A 52 5.44 11.10 7.50
CA GLN A 52 5.43 10.81 8.94
C GLN A 52 4.78 11.96 9.73
N GLY A 53 4.16 11.61 10.84
CA GLY A 53 3.55 12.58 11.76
C GLY A 53 2.70 11.88 12.81
N VAL A 54 2.34 12.61 13.87
CA VAL A 54 1.45 12.12 14.92
C VAL A 54 0.04 11.83 14.38
N ALA A 55 -0.78 11.13 15.16
CA ALA A 55 -2.20 10.94 14.83
C ALA A 55 -2.88 12.33 14.71
N GLY A 56 -3.73 12.49 13.69
CA GLY A 56 -4.43 13.76 13.45
C GLY A 56 -3.61 14.85 12.73
N SER A 57 -2.34 14.62 12.37
CA SER A 57 -1.51 15.61 11.65
C SER A 57 -1.85 15.81 10.18
N GLY A 58 -2.92 15.22 9.67
CA GLY A 58 -3.36 15.40 8.28
C GLY A 58 -2.60 14.58 7.24
N LYS A 59 -1.84 13.54 7.62
CA LYS A 59 -1.07 12.72 6.67
C LYS A 59 -1.90 12.18 5.49
N THR A 60 -3.07 11.64 5.79
CA THR A 60 -4.00 11.12 4.78
C THR A 60 -4.54 12.23 3.89
N SER A 61 -4.90 13.37 4.48
CA SER A 61 -5.36 14.54 3.74
C SER A 61 -4.27 15.03 2.77
N ILE A 62 -3.02 15.13 3.22
CA ILE A 62 -1.89 15.50 2.36
C ILE A 62 -1.73 14.51 1.20
N ALA A 63 -1.82 13.20 1.46
CA ALA A 63 -1.71 12.17 0.43
C ALA A 63 -2.83 12.31 -0.63
N LEU A 64 -4.07 12.53 -0.20
CA LEU A 64 -5.21 12.71 -1.10
C LEU A 64 -5.13 13.99 -1.92
N HIS A 65 -4.75 15.11 -1.30
CA HIS A 65 -4.51 16.37 -2.02
C HIS A 65 -3.36 16.24 -3.02
N ARG A 66 -2.32 15.45 -2.69
CA ARG A 66 -1.25 15.15 -3.63
C ARG A 66 -1.76 14.35 -4.84
N ILE A 67 -2.61 13.36 -4.63
CA ILE A 67 -3.24 12.60 -5.73
C ILE A 67 -4.05 13.55 -6.62
N ALA A 68 -4.90 14.38 -6.03
CA ALA A 68 -5.68 15.37 -6.78
C ALA A 68 -4.76 16.34 -7.55
N TYR A 69 -3.71 16.86 -6.93
CA TYR A 69 -2.72 17.71 -7.57
C TYR A 69 -2.05 17.03 -8.77
N LEU A 70 -1.62 15.78 -8.64
CA LEU A 70 -0.97 15.02 -9.72
C LEU A 70 -1.94 14.75 -10.88
N LEU A 71 -3.18 14.37 -10.60
CA LEU A 71 -4.22 14.19 -11.61
C LEU A 71 -4.50 15.48 -12.38
N TYR A 72 -4.55 16.61 -11.67
CA TYR A 72 -4.75 17.92 -12.28
C TYR A 72 -3.54 18.36 -13.13
N THR A 73 -2.32 18.29 -12.57
CA THR A 73 -1.10 18.79 -13.20
C THR A 73 -0.67 17.93 -14.38
N LEU A 74 -0.81 16.61 -14.27
CA LEU A 74 -0.42 15.65 -15.31
C LEU A 74 -1.62 15.21 -16.17
N LYS A 75 -2.66 16.02 -16.22
CA LYS A 75 -3.86 15.77 -17.02
C LYS A 75 -3.50 15.47 -18.48
N GLY A 76 -3.97 14.32 -18.96
CA GLY A 76 -3.64 13.79 -20.28
C GLY A 76 -2.45 12.82 -20.32
N ASN A 77 -1.61 12.78 -19.28
CA ASN A 77 -0.54 11.79 -19.12
C ASN A 77 -0.92 10.69 -18.14
N ILE A 78 -1.65 11.05 -17.07
CA ILE A 78 -2.19 10.09 -16.10
C ILE A 78 -3.69 10.33 -15.89
N SER A 79 -4.38 9.28 -15.50
CA SER A 79 -5.80 9.25 -15.17
C SER A 79 -6.03 8.60 -13.81
N SER A 80 -7.25 8.65 -13.30
CA SER A 80 -7.64 7.95 -12.07
C SER A 80 -7.33 6.45 -12.09
N LYS A 81 -7.32 5.84 -13.29
CA LYS A 81 -7.03 4.40 -13.48
C LYS A 81 -5.55 4.03 -13.32
N ASP A 82 -4.66 5.01 -13.43
CA ASP A 82 -3.21 4.82 -13.29
C ASP A 82 -2.77 4.94 -11.82
N ILE A 83 -3.71 5.20 -10.92
CA ILE A 83 -3.46 5.35 -9.48
C ILE A 83 -4.19 4.23 -8.75
N LEU A 84 -3.53 3.64 -7.77
CA LEU A 84 -4.11 2.64 -6.88
C LEU A 84 -3.89 3.05 -5.42
N ILE A 85 -4.95 3.07 -4.65
CA ILE A 85 -4.88 3.30 -3.20
C ILE A 85 -4.98 1.95 -2.49
N ILE A 86 -3.99 1.64 -1.66
CA ILE A 86 -4.02 0.46 -0.80
C ILE A 86 -4.34 0.93 0.61
N SER A 87 -5.53 0.61 1.09
CA SER A 87 -6.00 0.98 2.42
C SER A 87 -5.84 -0.15 3.44
N PRO A 88 -5.72 0.16 4.73
CA PRO A 88 -5.60 -0.86 5.77
C PRO A 88 -6.90 -1.66 6.00
N ASN A 89 -8.05 -1.08 5.68
CA ASN A 89 -9.35 -1.72 5.81
C ASN A 89 -10.42 -1.01 4.97
N LYS A 90 -11.55 -1.66 4.77
CA LYS A 90 -12.65 -1.18 3.94
C LYS A 90 -13.24 0.16 4.41
N VAL A 91 -13.40 0.36 5.72
CA VAL A 91 -13.96 1.62 6.25
C VAL A 91 -13.10 2.81 5.89
N PHE A 92 -11.78 2.64 5.95
CA PHE A 92 -10.82 3.66 5.56
C PHE A 92 -10.83 3.88 4.04
N GLY A 93 -10.99 2.81 3.26
CA GLY A 93 -11.13 2.88 1.81
C GLY A 93 -12.39 3.65 1.39
N ASP A 94 -13.54 3.33 1.99
CA ASP A 94 -14.81 4.04 1.73
C ASP A 94 -14.70 5.54 2.05
N TYR A 95 -14.01 5.91 3.13
CA TYR A 95 -13.72 7.31 3.45
C TYR A 95 -12.90 8.00 2.34
N ILE A 96 -11.82 7.37 1.91
CA ILE A 96 -10.92 7.91 0.88
C ILE A 96 -11.64 8.08 -0.46
N SER A 97 -12.45 7.11 -0.85
CA SER A 97 -13.19 7.13 -2.12
C SER A 97 -14.17 8.29 -2.22
N ASN A 98 -14.63 8.84 -1.11
CA ASN A 98 -15.52 10.00 -1.08
C ASN A 98 -14.78 11.34 -1.12
N VAL A 99 -13.55 11.41 -0.63
CA VAL A 99 -12.81 12.68 -0.53
C VAL A 99 -12.32 13.18 -1.88
N LEU A 100 -11.85 12.30 -2.77
CA LEU A 100 -11.34 12.72 -4.09
C LEU A 100 -12.41 13.38 -4.97
N PRO A 101 -13.66 12.89 -5.05
CA PRO A 101 -14.75 13.59 -5.71
C PRO A 101 -15.06 14.96 -5.10
N GLU A 102 -14.95 15.14 -3.77
CA GLU A 102 -15.10 16.44 -3.12
C GLU A 102 -13.99 17.43 -3.54
N LEU A 103 -12.82 16.93 -3.93
CA LEU A 103 -11.73 17.73 -4.49
C LEU A 103 -11.88 18.01 -6.00
N GLY A 104 -12.98 17.54 -6.62
CA GLY A 104 -13.28 17.76 -8.04
C GLY A 104 -12.61 16.75 -8.99
N GLU A 105 -12.06 15.67 -8.46
CA GLU A 105 -11.40 14.63 -9.25
C GLU A 105 -12.27 13.37 -9.36
N GLU A 106 -11.95 12.50 -10.33
CA GLU A 106 -12.60 11.21 -10.46
C GLU A 106 -12.21 10.27 -9.32
N SER A 107 -13.10 9.31 -9.01
CA SER A 107 -12.78 8.24 -8.06
C SER A 107 -11.60 7.42 -8.52
N VAL A 108 -10.67 7.17 -7.61
CA VAL A 108 -9.47 6.35 -7.83
C VAL A 108 -9.74 4.92 -7.31
N PRO A 109 -9.29 3.87 -8.03
CA PRO A 109 -9.38 2.50 -7.55
C PRO A 109 -8.75 2.34 -6.16
N GLU A 110 -9.48 1.67 -5.28
CA GLU A 110 -9.06 1.36 -3.93
C GLU A 110 -9.11 -0.16 -3.70
N THR A 111 -8.17 -0.66 -2.94
CA THR A 111 -8.10 -2.07 -2.55
C THR A 111 -7.44 -2.21 -1.18
N SER A 112 -7.56 -3.41 -0.59
CA SER A 112 -6.80 -3.78 0.61
C SER A 112 -5.74 -4.84 0.28
N MET A 113 -4.74 -5.00 1.15
CA MET A 113 -3.76 -6.08 1.01
C MET A 113 -4.44 -7.46 0.97
N GLU A 114 -5.51 -7.63 1.73
CA GLU A 114 -6.28 -8.87 1.78
C GLU A 114 -6.96 -9.17 0.42
N GLN A 115 -7.52 -8.16 -0.23
CA GLN A 115 -8.11 -8.30 -1.57
C GLN A 115 -7.04 -8.61 -2.62
N ILE A 116 -5.87 -7.99 -2.54
CA ILE A 116 -4.74 -8.29 -3.43
C ILE A 116 -4.32 -9.76 -3.27
N LEU A 117 -4.13 -10.21 -2.02
CA LEU A 117 -3.76 -11.59 -1.73
C LEU A 117 -4.82 -12.59 -2.22
N SER A 118 -6.10 -12.31 -1.99
CA SER A 118 -7.19 -13.15 -2.49
C SER A 118 -7.16 -13.28 -4.01
N GLY A 119 -6.91 -12.17 -4.72
CA GLY A 119 -6.79 -12.16 -6.18
C GLY A 119 -5.60 -12.98 -6.66
N VAL A 120 -4.43 -12.83 -6.08
CA VAL A 120 -3.21 -13.57 -6.43
C VAL A 120 -3.37 -15.07 -6.13
N LEU A 121 -4.00 -15.42 -5.03
CA LEU A 121 -4.23 -16.82 -4.63
C LEU A 121 -5.45 -17.44 -5.33
N GLU A 122 -6.15 -16.69 -6.19
CA GLU A 122 -7.35 -17.13 -6.94
C GLU A 122 -8.41 -17.80 -6.04
N ASN A 123 -8.47 -17.45 -4.76
CA ASN A 123 -9.32 -18.08 -3.74
C ASN A 123 -9.10 -19.60 -3.56
N LYS A 124 -8.02 -20.16 -4.11
CA LYS A 124 -7.71 -21.61 -4.01
C LYS A 124 -7.11 -21.98 -2.65
N TYR A 125 -6.51 -21.01 -1.95
CA TYR A 125 -5.80 -21.24 -0.70
C TYR A 125 -6.46 -20.49 0.44
N LYS A 126 -6.57 -21.16 1.59
CA LYS A 126 -6.98 -20.49 2.84
C LYS A 126 -5.74 -19.88 3.48
N TYR A 127 -5.86 -18.63 3.88
CA TYR A 127 -4.84 -17.93 4.63
C TYR A 127 -5.48 -17.27 5.86
N GLN A 128 -4.67 -17.06 6.88
CA GLN A 128 -5.10 -16.39 8.11
C GLN A 128 -5.23 -14.88 7.83
N ASN A 129 -6.40 -14.33 8.07
CA ASN A 129 -6.59 -12.88 7.96
C ASN A 129 -6.03 -12.15 9.20
N PHE A 130 -5.97 -10.82 9.13
CA PHE A 130 -5.43 -9.99 10.20
C PHE A 130 -6.17 -10.17 11.54
N PHE A 131 -7.50 -10.22 11.52
CA PHE A 131 -8.29 -10.37 12.75
C PHE A 131 -8.11 -11.74 13.38
N GLU A 132 -8.08 -12.79 12.58
CA GLU A 132 -7.78 -14.16 13.06
C GLU A 132 -6.39 -14.22 13.69
N GLN A 133 -5.39 -13.60 13.08
CA GLN A 133 -4.04 -13.55 13.64
C GLN A 133 -3.99 -12.80 14.97
N ILE A 134 -4.64 -11.64 15.08
CA ILE A 134 -4.70 -10.88 16.33
C ILE A 134 -5.45 -11.65 17.41
N THR A 135 -6.57 -12.29 17.09
CA THR A 135 -7.34 -13.10 18.03
C THR A 135 -6.47 -14.26 18.56
N GLU A 136 -5.78 -14.95 17.66
CA GLU A 136 -4.88 -16.04 18.05
C GLU A 136 -3.69 -15.55 18.90
N LEU A 137 -3.16 -14.36 18.61
CA LEU A 137 -2.11 -13.72 19.43
C LEU A 137 -2.59 -13.38 20.85
N LEU A 138 -3.84 -12.97 21.01
CA LEU A 138 -4.41 -12.65 22.31
C LEU A 138 -4.75 -13.90 23.12
N GLU A 139 -5.13 -14.99 22.46
CA GLU A 139 -5.47 -16.26 23.09
C GLU A 139 -4.23 -17.12 23.39
N LYS A 140 -3.24 -17.13 22.51
CA LYS A 140 -2.03 -17.95 22.59
C LYS A 140 -0.83 -17.08 22.95
N THR A 141 -0.52 -17.01 24.22
CA THR A 141 0.66 -16.27 24.75
C THR A 141 1.96 -17.09 24.77
N SER A 142 2.04 -18.23 24.05
CA SER A 142 3.27 -19.02 24.04
C SER A 142 4.40 -18.28 23.30
N SER A 143 5.60 -18.29 23.87
CA SER A 143 6.80 -17.70 23.26
C SER A 143 7.05 -18.21 21.84
N ASP A 144 6.89 -19.51 21.63
CA ASP A 144 7.13 -20.18 20.34
C ASP A 144 6.21 -19.67 19.22
N PHE A 145 4.95 -19.33 19.56
CA PHE A 145 4.01 -18.76 18.60
C PHE A 145 4.42 -17.36 18.18
N ILE A 146 4.83 -16.54 19.15
CA ILE A 146 5.30 -15.16 18.90
C ILE A 146 6.60 -15.19 18.09
N GLU A 147 7.56 -16.04 18.43
CA GLU A 147 8.82 -16.20 17.70
C GLU A 147 8.59 -16.63 16.25
N ARG A 148 7.67 -17.56 16.02
CA ARG A 148 7.29 -18.01 14.68
C ARG A 148 6.71 -16.89 13.83
N ILE A 149 5.86 -16.00 14.40
CA ILE A 149 5.32 -14.84 13.69
C ILE A 149 6.44 -13.88 13.35
N LYS A 150 7.32 -13.55 14.33
CA LYS A 150 8.48 -12.67 14.11
C LYS A 150 9.39 -13.20 13.00
N TYR A 151 9.68 -14.50 13.04
CA TYR A 151 10.51 -15.14 12.03
C TYR A 151 9.88 -15.07 10.63
N LYS A 152 8.58 -15.40 10.49
CA LYS A 152 7.85 -15.32 9.22
C LYS A 152 7.75 -13.90 8.66
N SER A 153 7.83 -12.88 9.51
CA SER A 153 7.83 -11.46 9.13
C SER A 153 9.23 -10.91 8.85
N SER A 154 10.28 -11.76 8.89
CA SER A 154 11.67 -11.31 8.70
C SER A 154 12.14 -11.47 7.25
N PHE A 155 13.13 -10.68 6.86
CA PHE A 155 13.83 -10.85 5.58
C PHE A 155 14.58 -12.18 5.48
N GLU A 156 15.01 -12.74 6.63
CA GLU A 156 15.65 -14.04 6.68
C GLU A 156 14.71 -15.14 6.18
N PHE A 157 13.44 -15.13 6.62
CA PHE A 157 12.44 -16.08 6.15
C PHE A 157 12.24 -15.98 4.64
N ILE A 158 12.13 -14.76 4.08
CA ILE A 158 11.99 -14.54 2.64
C ILE A 158 13.20 -15.14 1.89
N SER A 159 14.43 -14.85 2.36
CA SER A 159 15.64 -15.38 1.74
C SER A 159 15.72 -16.92 1.80
N GLN A 160 15.25 -17.53 2.88
CA GLN A 160 15.18 -18.98 2.99
C GLN A 160 14.10 -19.58 2.08
N LEU A 161 12.96 -18.91 1.96
CA LEU A 161 11.89 -19.31 1.06
C LEU A 161 12.34 -19.29 -0.40
N ASP A 162 13.04 -18.24 -0.83
CA ASP A 162 13.60 -18.13 -2.18
C ASP A 162 14.57 -19.28 -2.48
N LYS A 163 15.47 -19.59 -1.55
CA LYS A 163 16.38 -20.74 -1.67
C LYS A 163 15.63 -22.07 -1.75
N PHE A 164 14.58 -22.23 -0.96
CA PHE A 164 13.75 -23.43 -1.00
C PHE A 164 13.00 -23.56 -2.33
N ILE A 165 12.44 -22.49 -2.86
CA ILE A 165 11.77 -22.48 -4.17
C ILE A 165 12.77 -22.89 -5.25
N LEU A 166 13.96 -22.28 -5.27
CA LEU A 166 15.01 -22.64 -6.22
C LEU A 166 15.45 -24.12 -6.08
N TYR A 167 15.56 -24.61 -4.85
CA TYR A 167 15.83 -26.02 -4.61
C TYR A 167 14.72 -26.91 -5.16
N MET A 168 13.45 -26.57 -4.94
CA MET A 168 12.31 -27.32 -5.45
C MET A 168 12.26 -27.33 -6.97
N GLU A 169 12.49 -26.20 -7.63
CA GLU A 169 12.55 -26.09 -9.09
C GLU A 169 13.60 -27.02 -9.69
N ASN A 170 14.73 -27.19 -9.02
CA ASN A 170 15.83 -28.02 -9.51
C ASN A 170 15.74 -29.51 -9.10
N ASN A 171 14.99 -29.86 -8.03
CA ASN A 171 15.03 -31.17 -7.44
C ASN A 171 13.66 -31.88 -7.34
N TYR A 172 12.56 -31.15 -7.44
CA TYR A 172 11.22 -31.73 -7.24
C TYR A 172 10.86 -32.78 -8.29
N PHE A 173 11.23 -32.53 -9.56
CA PHE A 173 11.08 -33.50 -10.64
C PHE A 173 12.48 -33.93 -11.11
N LYS A 174 12.96 -35.03 -10.59
CA LYS A 174 14.05 -35.77 -11.23
C LYS A 174 13.43 -36.77 -12.19
N ALA A 175 13.88 -36.74 -13.44
CA ALA A 175 13.52 -37.77 -14.37
C ALA A 175 13.91 -39.13 -13.77
N ALA A 176 12.97 -40.02 -13.66
CA ALA A 176 13.15 -41.34 -13.09
C ALA A 176 12.40 -42.40 -13.89
N GLU A 177 13.00 -43.53 -14.01
CA GLU A 177 12.38 -44.69 -14.59
C GLU A 177 11.26 -45.21 -13.67
N VAL A 178 10.06 -45.34 -14.16
CA VAL A 178 8.91 -45.84 -13.39
C VAL A 178 8.62 -47.30 -13.81
N LYS A 179 8.82 -48.25 -12.92
CA LYS A 179 8.45 -49.67 -13.11
C LYS A 179 6.98 -49.86 -12.73
N LEU A 180 6.11 -50.03 -13.71
CA LEU A 180 4.68 -50.31 -13.50
C LEU A 180 4.44 -51.77 -13.16
N THR A 181 5.18 -52.68 -13.79
CA THR A 181 5.12 -54.14 -13.54
C THR A 181 6.52 -54.76 -13.73
N ARG A 182 6.65 -56.09 -13.51
CA ARG A 182 7.91 -56.80 -13.73
C ARG A 182 8.43 -56.70 -15.19
N HIS A 183 7.55 -56.35 -16.15
CA HIS A 183 7.89 -56.35 -17.57
C HIS A 183 7.64 -55.01 -18.26
N ILE A 184 7.03 -54.03 -17.58
CA ILE A 184 6.75 -52.72 -18.16
C ILE A 184 7.51 -51.66 -17.36
N THR A 185 8.43 -51.02 -18.04
CA THR A 185 9.18 -49.87 -17.53
C THR A 185 8.84 -48.68 -18.41
N ILE A 186 8.44 -47.54 -17.81
CA ILE A 186 8.28 -46.30 -18.48
C ILE A 186 9.62 -45.58 -18.42
N PRO A 187 10.24 -45.23 -19.57
CA PRO A 187 11.51 -44.49 -19.54
C PRO A 187 11.33 -43.11 -18.91
N GLU A 188 12.43 -42.49 -18.54
CA GLU A 188 12.47 -41.20 -17.85
C GLU A 188 11.50 -40.17 -18.46
N ILE A 189 10.53 -39.74 -17.66
CA ILE A 189 9.63 -38.66 -18.00
C ILE A 189 10.31 -37.36 -17.59
N GLY A 190 10.82 -36.61 -18.56
CA GLY A 190 11.48 -35.33 -18.33
C GLY A 190 10.49 -34.21 -18.06
N ARG A 191 11.00 -33.06 -17.62
CA ARG A 191 10.26 -31.79 -17.32
C ARG A 191 9.39 -31.22 -18.45
N ALA A 192 9.47 -31.77 -19.65
CA ALA A 192 8.85 -31.20 -20.85
C ALA A 192 7.29 -31.16 -20.85
N HIS A 193 6.62 -31.81 -19.90
CA HIS A 193 5.17 -31.89 -19.86
C HIS A 193 4.48 -31.07 -18.75
N VAL A 194 5.21 -30.25 -18.00
CA VAL A 194 4.63 -29.45 -16.91
C VAL A 194 4.27 -28.02 -17.34
N ASN A 195 4.65 -27.60 -18.55
CA ASN A 195 4.41 -26.25 -19.10
C ASN A 195 3.43 -26.23 -20.27
N SER A 196 2.46 -27.10 -20.31
CA SER A 196 1.36 -27.05 -21.27
C SER A 196 0.01 -26.90 -20.60
#